data_6d60d8c3638e69e198af6aecbf9bd776
#
_entry.id   6d60d8c3638e69e198af6aecbf9bd776
#
_cell.length_a   1.000
_cell.length_b   1.000
_cell.length_c   1.000
_cell.angle_alpha   90.00
_cell.angle_beta   90.00
_cell.angle_gamma   90.00
#
_symmetry.space_group_name_H-M   'P 1'
#
loop_
_entity.id
_entity.type
_entity.pdbx_description
1 polymer ?
#
loop_
_entity_poly.entity_id
_entity_poly.type
_entity_poly.pdbx_seq_one_letter_code
_entity_poly.pdbx_strand_id
1 'polypeptide(L)'
;MNLSQLRYHKQEKGYSMAKLSELSGVPLGTLQKIFSGETKSPRSSTLEALEAVLLPKEERYPEKDVGLTDAVREAEPAYGSGNRKKQGEYTLEDYYALPDERRVELLNGVIYDMAAPSTIHQFIIPKLTFSFENYIMKKKGKCIVFPSPVDVQIDCDDRTMLQPDVLILCDRSKLIRRCIMGAPDLVIEIASPSSLKMDGKLKLGKYAQAGVREYWMIDPDTEKTVVYWTDETEIPAIYGPEDEIPVGIFRGEMKVSMKEIFGQIRGLGIE
;
A
#
# COMPACT_ATOMS: atom_id res chain seq x y z
N MET A 1 9.37 13.45 -1.65
CA MET A 1 7.91 13.73 -1.85
C MET A 1 7.61 14.13 -3.29
N ASN A 2 6.52 13.66 -3.88
CA ASN A 2 6.10 14.07 -5.23
C ASN A 2 5.18 15.30 -5.20
N LEU A 3 4.86 15.87 -6.39
CA LEU A 3 4.07 17.10 -6.51
C LEU A 3 2.64 16.95 -5.92
N SER A 4 2.02 15.79 -6.09
CA SER A 4 0.68 15.53 -5.55
C SER A 4 0.68 15.50 -4.03
N GLN A 5 1.68 14.87 -3.42
CA GLN A 5 1.88 14.87 -1.97
C GLN A 5 2.17 16.28 -1.43
N LEU A 6 2.99 17.06 -2.14
CA LEU A 6 3.23 18.47 -1.77
C LEU A 6 1.94 19.30 -1.76
N ARG A 7 1.09 19.09 -2.79
CA ARG A 7 -0.23 19.77 -2.87
C ARG A 7 -1.15 19.36 -1.75
N TYR A 8 -1.24 18.05 -1.48
CA TYR A 8 -2.05 17.50 -0.41
C TYR A 8 -1.68 18.09 0.96
N HIS A 9 -0.42 17.98 1.38
CA HIS A 9 0.01 18.47 2.68
C HIS A 9 -0.07 20.00 2.81
N LYS A 10 0.17 20.74 1.69
CA LYS A 10 -0.06 22.18 1.69
C LYS A 10 -1.52 22.53 1.95
N GLN A 11 -2.45 21.80 1.35
CA GLN A 11 -3.89 22.00 1.51
C GLN A 11 -4.35 21.61 2.91
N GLU A 12 -3.91 20.47 3.41
CA GLU A 12 -4.19 19.99 4.77
C GLU A 12 -3.78 21.01 5.84
N LYS A 13 -2.59 21.61 5.67
CA LYS A 13 -2.09 22.65 6.58
C LYS A 13 -2.69 24.04 6.31
N GLY A 14 -3.48 24.22 5.28
CA GLY A 14 -4.08 25.51 4.94
C GLY A 14 -3.06 26.60 4.54
N TYR A 15 -1.84 26.21 4.15
CA TYR A 15 -0.80 27.18 3.85
C TYR A 15 -1.02 27.85 2.49
N SER A 16 -0.98 29.20 2.47
CA SER A 16 -0.84 29.96 1.23
C SER A 16 0.56 29.75 0.64
N MET A 17 0.73 30.05 -0.64
CA MET A 17 2.07 29.99 -1.29
C MET A 17 3.07 30.97 -0.64
N ALA A 18 2.59 32.13 -0.21
CA ALA A 18 3.41 33.09 0.51
C ALA A 18 3.86 32.54 1.88
N LYS A 19 2.94 31.92 2.63
CA LYS A 19 3.24 31.29 3.93
C LYS A 19 4.20 30.11 3.79
N LEU A 20 4.01 29.30 2.76
CA LEU A 20 4.92 28.19 2.47
C LEU A 20 6.33 28.68 2.10
N SER A 21 6.43 29.79 1.33
CA SER A 21 7.71 30.42 1.00
C SER A 21 8.43 30.95 2.25
N GLU A 22 7.69 31.63 3.13
CA GLU A 22 8.23 32.13 4.42
C GLU A 22 8.80 30.99 5.28
N LEU A 23 8.03 29.90 5.44
CA LEU A 23 8.40 28.79 6.32
C LEU A 23 9.50 27.91 5.76
N SER A 24 9.51 27.66 4.45
CA SER A 24 10.49 26.77 3.80
C SER A 24 11.74 27.47 3.33
N GLY A 25 11.74 28.80 3.26
CA GLY A 25 12.83 29.58 2.65
C GLY A 25 12.92 29.42 1.13
N VAL A 26 12.00 28.71 0.50
CA VAL A 26 11.97 28.52 -0.95
C VAL A 26 11.33 29.74 -1.61
N PRO A 27 11.97 30.38 -2.59
CA PRO A 27 11.40 31.58 -3.24
C PRO A 27 10.02 31.34 -3.82
N LEU A 28 9.10 32.29 -3.66
CA LEU A 28 7.70 32.21 -4.09
C LEU A 28 7.57 31.82 -5.58
N GLY A 29 8.39 32.42 -6.46
CA GLY A 29 8.39 32.08 -7.89
C GLY A 29 8.81 30.63 -8.17
N THR A 30 9.70 30.07 -7.35
CA THR A 30 10.09 28.65 -7.45
C THR A 30 8.92 27.75 -7.01
N LEU A 31 8.24 28.10 -5.92
CA LEU A 31 7.05 27.38 -5.47
C LEU A 31 5.94 27.38 -6.53
N GLN A 32 5.66 28.55 -7.12
CA GLN A 32 4.66 28.67 -8.18
C GLN A 32 4.96 27.73 -9.35
N LYS A 33 6.20 27.63 -9.80
CA LYS A 33 6.62 26.74 -10.88
C LYS A 33 6.55 25.25 -10.51
N ILE A 34 6.88 24.92 -9.27
CA ILE A 34 6.74 23.54 -8.78
C ILE A 34 5.27 23.14 -8.70
N PHE A 35 4.45 23.97 -8.05
CA PHE A 35 3.04 23.66 -7.82
C PHE A 35 2.16 23.79 -9.09
N SER A 36 2.58 24.56 -10.09
CA SER A 36 1.93 24.56 -11.41
C SER A 36 2.29 23.33 -12.26
N GLY A 37 3.39 22.63 -11.90
CA GLY A 37 3.93 21.52 -12.70
C GLY A 37 4.88 21.95 -13.83
N GLU A 38 5.21 23.24 -13.92
CA GLU A 38 6.19 23.78 -14.86
C GLU A 38 7.59 23.18 -14.58
N THR A 39 7.94 23.02 -13.30
CA THR A 39 9.16 22.33 -12.87
C THR A 39 8.86 20.86 -12.56
N LYS A 40 9.22 19.97 -13.48
CA LYS A 40 8.98 18.51 -13.35
C LYS A 40 9.92 17.82 -12.37
N SER A 41 11.13 18.36 -12.16
CA SER A 41 12.14 17.78 -11.26
C SER A 41 12.79 18.90 -10.43
N PRO A 42 12.19 19.26 -9.28
CA PRO A 42 12.80 20.20 -8.36
C PRO A 42 14.14 19.65 -7.82
N ARG A 43 15.04 20.54 -7.40
CA ARG A 43 16.30 20.15 -6.74
C ARG A 43 16.01 19.47 -5.40
N SER A 44 16.83 18.47 -5.01
CA SER A 44 16.68 17.74 -3.74
C SER A 44 16.62 18.67 -2.54
N SER A 45 17.49 19.68 -2.47
CA SER A 45 17.48 20.68 -1.39
C SER A 45 16.18 21.48 -1.29
N THR A 46 15.52 21.72 -2.42
CA THR A 46 14.21 22.38 -2.45
C THR A 46 13.11 21.46 -1.94
N LEU A 47 13.14 20.18 -2.33
CA LEU A 47 12.18 19.18 -1.83
C LEU A 47 12.36 18.97 -0.33
N GLU A 48 13.59 18.82 0.16
CA GLU A 48 13.90 18.68 1.59
C GLU A 48 13.37 19.88 2.41
N ALA A 49 13.57 21.11 1.91
CA ALA A 49 13.05 22.30 2.56
C ALA A 49 11.50 22.33 2.63
N LEU A 50 10.83 21.85 1.59
CA LEU A 50 9.37 21.74 1.57
C LEU A 50 8.86 20.61 2.47
N GLU A 51 9.51 19.47 2.46
CA GLU A 51 9.24 18.34 3.34
C GLU A 51 9.40 18.74 4.81
N ALA A 52 10.42 19.53 5.11
CA ALA A 52 10.66 20.04 6.44
C ALA A 52 9.50 20.89 7.02
N VAL A 53 8.72 21.51 6.17
CA VAL A 53 7.59 22.40 6.56
C VAL A 53 6.24 21.68 6.45
N LEU A 54 6.09 20.85 5.42
CA LEU A 54 4.81 20.24 5.09
C LEU A 54 4.55 18.95 5.86
N LEU A 55 5.59 18.15 6.11
CA LEU A 55 5.45 16.95 6.93
C LEU A 55 5.40 17.32 8.42
N PRO A 56 4.51 16.69 9.21
CA PRO A 56 4.52 16.79 10.66
C PRO A 56 5.89 16.37 11.22
N LYS A 57 6.31 16.97 12.34
CA LYS A 57 7.56 16.58 13.01
C LYS A 57 7.58 15.10 13.43
N GLU A 58 6.41 14.51 13.59
CA GLU A 58 6.18 13.09 13.93
C GLU A 58 6.29 12.13 12.73
N GLU A 59 6.21 12.66 11.51
CA GLU A 59 6.43 11.90 10.27
C GLU A 59 7.89 11.93 9.79
N ARG A 60 8.74 12.71 10.45
CA ARG A 60 10.17 12.55 10.34
C ARG A 60 10.57 11.43 11.28
N TYR A 61 10.68 10.19 10.78
CA TYR A 61 11.21 9.00 11.45
C TYR A 61 11.31 9.18 12.98
N PRO A 62 10.40 8.63 13.78
CA PRO A 62 10.52 8.73 15.22
C PRO A 62 11.71 7.90 15.67
N GLU A 63 12.80 8.57 16.05
CA GLU A 63 13.65 8.02 17.10
C GLU A 63 12.85 8.11 18.40
N LYS A 64 12.52 6.96 18.97
CA LYS A 64 12.02 6.64 20.31
C LYS A 64 10.53 6.39 20.48
N ASP A 65 10.30 5.18 20.96
CA ASP A 65 9.27 4.70 21.91
C ASP A 65 7.85 5.31 21.75
N VAL A 66 7.11 4.73 20.84
CA VAL A 66 5.67 4.57 21.03
C VAL A 66 5.42 3.08 21.07
N GLY A 67 5.00 2.58 22.22
CA GLY A 67 4.70 1.18 22.44
C GLY A 67 3.80 0.60 21.36
N LEU A 68 4.41 -0.01 20.37
CA LEU A 68 3.76 -0.89 19.42
C LEU A 68 3.52 -2.20 20.15
N THR A 69 2.27 -2.44 20.49
CA THR A 69 1.83 -3.75 20.94
C THR A 69 2.10 -4.78 19.83
N ASP A 70 2.92 -5.69 20.13
CA ASP A 70 3.24 -7.06 19.73
C ASP A 70 2.91 -7.68 18.36
N ALA A 71 2.56 -6.93 17.31
CA ALA A 71 2.12 -7.61 16.09
C ALA A 71 2.83 -7.23 14.77
N VAL A 72 3.53 -6.11 14.71
CA VAL A 72 4.45 -5.79 13.60
C VAL A 72 5.76 -5.35 14.22
N ARG A 73 6.61 -6.31 14.56
CA ARG A 73 7.98 -6.04 14.98
C ARG A 73 8.82 -5.79 13.74
N GLU A 74 9.51 -4.65 13.71
CA GLU A 74 10.72 -4.55 12.89
C GLU A 74 11.60 -5.76 13.23
N ALA A 75 11.88 -6.59 12.23
CA ALA A 75 12.60 -7.81 12.44
C ALA A 75 14.01 -7.51 12.93
N GLU A 76 14.36 -7.95 14.13
CA GLU A 76 15.77 -8.08 14.47
C GLU A 76 16.37 -9.19 13.61
N PRO A 77 17.43 -8.92 12.82
CA PRO A 77 18.03 -9.93 11.97
C PRO A 77 18.69 -11.02 12.82
N ALA A 78 18.06 -12.18 12.87
CA ALA A 78 18.54 -13.36 13.58
C ALA A 78 19.54 -14.17 12.74
N TYR A 79 20.57 -13.54 12.14
CA TYR A 79 21.65 -14.33 11.53
C TYR A 79 22.99 -13.61 11.48
N GLY A 80 24.06 -14.30 11.99
CA GLY A 80 25.46 -14.19 11.62
C GLY A 80 26.20 -12.89 12.02
N SER A 81 27.37 -13.04 12.58
CA SER A 81 28.36 -12.01 12.94
C SER A 81 29.00 -11.34 11.72
N GLY A 82 28.18 -10.86 10.78
CA GLY A 82 28.58 -10.05 9.64
C GLY A 82 27.88 -8.70 9.70
N ASN A 83 28.51 -7.65 9.25
CA ASN A 83 28.09 -6.25 9.20
C ASN A 83 26.55 -6.08 9.21
N ARG A 84 25.93 -5.84 10.38
CA ARG A 84 24.47 -5.70 10.49
C ARG A 84 24.05 -4.41 9.80
N LYS A 85 23.30 -4.53 8.71
CA LYS A 85 22.63 -3.41 8.07
C LYS A 85 21.59 -2.83 9.04
N LYS A 86 21.38 -1.53 8.99
CA LYS A 86 20.29 -0.87 9.72
C LYS A 86 18.98 -1.02 8.95
N GLN A 87 17.87 -0.95 9.67
CA GLN A 87 16.55 -0.82 9.02
C GLN A 87 16.57 0.39 8.08
N GLY A 88 16.02 0.20 6.88
CA GLY A 88 16.12 1.16 5.78
C GLY A 88 17.31 0.95 4.83
N GLU A 89 18.24 0.01 5.12
CA GLU A 89 19.41 -0.29 4.27
C GLU A 89 19.31 -1.66 3.58
N TYR A 90 18.26 -2.44 3.85
CA TYR A 90 18.07 -3.76 3.25
C TYR A 90 17.68 -3.65 1.79
N THR A 91 18.14 -4.65 1.02
CA THR A 91 17.88 -4.78 -0.42
C THR A 91 17.16 -6.09 -0.72
N LEU A 92 16.76 -6.27 -1.99
CA LEU A 92 16.19 -7.54 -2.46
C LEU A 92 17.20 -8.70 -2.33
N GLU A 93 18.49 -8.44 -2.41
CA GLU A 93 19.51 -9.46 -2.16
C GLU A 93 19.42 -9.98 -0.73
N ASP A 94 19.28 -9.07 0.25
CA ASP A 94 19.06 -9.44 1.64
C ASP A 94 17.73 -10.15 1.86
N TYR A 95 16.66 -9.65 1.22
CA TYR A 95 15.33 -10.27 1.26
C TYR A 95 15.37 -11.74 0.80
N TYR A 96 16.01 -11.99 -0.32
CA TYR A 96 16.12 -13.32 -0.88
C TYR A 96 17.17 -14.22 -0.20
N ALA A 97 18.02 -13.66 0.64
CA ALA A 97 18.96 -14.42 1.47
C ALA A 97 18.33 -14.91 2.79
N LEU A 98 17.12 -14.45 3.12
CA LEU A 98 16.40 -14.93 4.30
C LEU A 98 15.96 -16.38 4.11
N PRO A 99 15.87 -17.15 5.22
CA PRO A 99 15.33 -18.51 5.17
C PRO A 99 13.89 -18.54 4.61
N ASP A 100 13.57 -19.54 3.79
CA ASP A 100 12.26 -19.70 3.13
C ASP A 100 11.09 -19.77 4.15
N GLU A 101 11.35 -20.22 5.36
CA GLU A 101 10.37 -20.32 6.43
C GLU A 101 9.99 -18.95 7.01
N ARG A 102 10.82 -17.94 6.79
CA ARG A 102 10.60 -16.59 7.31
C ARG A 102 9.82 -15.76 6.30
N ARG A 103 8.55 -15.51 6.61
CA ARG A 103 7.70 -14.64 5.80
C ARG A 103 7.93 -13.18 6.19
N VAL A 104 8.37 -12.38 5.25
CA VAL A 104 8.63 -10.95 5.44
C VAL A 104 8.17 -10.16 4.23
N GLU A 105 7.95 -8.87 4.44
CA GLU A 105 7.90 -7.86 3.38
C GLU A 105 9.10 -6.93 3.52
N LEU A 106 9.56 -6.41 2.40
CA LEU A 106 10.59 -5.37 2.33
C LEU A 106 9.92 -4.09 1.83
N LEU A 107 9.94 -3.03 2.62
CA LEU A 107 9.33 -1.75 2.27
C LEU A 107 10.34 -0.62 2.49
N ASN A 108 10.80 0.01 1.41
CA ASN A 108 11.82 1.07 1.43
C ASN A 108 13.12 0.66 2.16
N GLY A 109 13.52 -0.60 2.06
CA GLY A 109 14.71 -1.13 2.73
C GLY A 109 14.50 -1.51 4.20
N VAL A 110 13.26 -1.50 4.69
CA VAL A 110 12.88 -1.98 6.02
C VAL A 110 12.25 -3.36 5.89
N ILE A 111 12.72 -4.33 6.68
CA ILE A 111 12.15 -5.68 6.73
C ILE A 111 11.06 -5.73 7.80
N TYR A 112 9.88 -6.18 7.42
CA TYR A 112 8.74 -6.41 8.30
C TYR A 112 8.40 -7.90 8.34
N ASP A 113 8.40 -8.50 9.53
CA ASP A 113 7.94 -9.88 9.71
C ASP A 113 6.41 -9.94 9.57
N MET A 114 5.93 -10.91 8.80
CA MET A 114 4.51 -11.17 8.64
C MET A 114 4.03 -12.19 9.67
N ALA A 115 2.98 -11.84 10.40
CA ALA A 115 2.30 -12.77 11.29
C ALA A 115 1.58 -13.89 10.50
N ALA A 116 1.31 -15.01 11.17
CA ALA A 116 0.41 -16.01 10.60
C ALA A 116 -1.00 -15.41 10.42
N PRO A 117 -1.62 -15.57 9.24
CA PRO A 117 -2.96 -15.06 8.99
C PRO A 117 -4.01 -15.77 9.85
N SER A 118 -5.06 -15.05 10.24
CA SER A 118 -6.20 -15.65 10.93
C SER A 118 -7.01 -16.56 10.01
N THR A 119 -7.85 -17.41 10.59
CA THR A 119 -8.77 -18.27 9.82
C THR A 119 -9.76 -17.46 9.00
N ILE A 120 -10.24 -16.33 9.54
CA ILE A 120 -11.13 -15.40 8.82
C ILE A 120 -10.43 -14.78 7.62
N HIS A 121 -9.20 -14.31 7.80
CA HIS A 121 -8.37 -13.79 6.73
C HIS A 121 -8.22 -14.83 5.60
N GLN A 122 -7.87 -16.08 5.95
CA GLN A 122 -7.72 -17.19 5.00
C GLN A 122 -9.06 -17.64 4.38
N PHE A 123 -10.19 -17.32 4.99
CA PHE A 123 -11.51 -17.58 4.41
C PHE A 123 -11.90 -16.54 3.35
N ILE A 124 -11.55 -15.28 3.55
CA ILE A 124 -11.89 -14.18 2.63
C ILE A 124 -11.13 -14.27 1.31
N ILE A 125 -9.83 -14.57 1.34
CA ILE A 125 -8.97 -14.62 0.14
C ILE A 125 -9.55 -15.49 -0.98
N PRO A 126 -9.88 -16.77 -0.77
CA PRO A 126 -10.40 -17.62 -1.84
C PRO A 126 -11.77 -17.16 -2.34
N LYS A 127 -12.60 -16.52 -1.51
CA LYS A 127 -13.90 -15.99 -1.95
C LYS A 127 -13.73 -14.84 -2.93
N LEU A 128 -12.83 -13.91 -2.60
CA LEU A 128 -12.47 -12.81 -3.50
C LEU A 128 -11.84 -13.33 -4.79
N THR A 129 -10.84 -14.20 -4.66
CA THR A 129 -10.12 -14.79 -5.81
C THR A 129 -11.11 -15.46 -6.77
N PHE A 130 -11.98 -16.34 -6.26
CA PHE A 130 -12.98 -17.02 -7.06
C PHE A 130 -13.96 -16.05 -7.73
N SER A 131 -14.40 -15.02 -7.01
CA SER A 131 -15.32 -14.01 -7.55
C SER A 131 -14.71 -13.28 -8.75
N PHE A 132 -13.46 -12.83 -8.62
CA PHE A 132 -12.74 -12.14 -9.69
C PHE A 132 -12.43 -13.07 -10.87
N GLU A 133 -11.91 -14.27 -10.61
CA GLU A 133 -11.61 -15.25 -11.66
C GLU A 133 -12.86 -15.62 -12.47
N ASN A 134 -13.97 -15.89 -11.80
CA ASN A 134 -15.24 -16.23 -12.44
C ASN A 134 -15.72 -15.09 -13.36
N TYR A 135 -15.60 -13.85 -12.92
CA TYR A 135 -15.95 -12.68 -13.73
C TYR A 135 -15.05 -12.58 -14.96
N ILE A 136 -13.73 -12.62 -14.75
CA ILE A 136 -12.74 -12.50 -15.83
C ILE A 136 -12.93 -13.62 -16.87
N MET A 137 -13.16 -14.85 -16.43
CA MET A 137 -13.43 -15.98 -17.32
C MET A 137 -14.71 -15.80 -18.13
N LYS A 138 -15.82 -15.38 -17.47
CA LYS A 138 -17.10 -15.13 -18.16
C LYS A 138 -16.99 -14.02 -19.21
N LYS A 139 -16.21 -12.99 -18.94
CA LYS A 139 -15.96 -11.89 -19.87
C LYS A 139 -14.86 -12.20 -20.90
N LYS A 140 -14.23 -13.37 -20.83
CA LYS A 140 -13.04 -13.74 -21.63
C LYS A 140 -11.92 -12.69 -21.51
N GLY A 141 -11.78 -12.12 -20.31
CA GLY A 141 -10.79 -11.08 -19.98
C GLY A 141 -9.37 -11.64 -19.96
N LYS A 142 -8.39 -10.75 -20.08
CA LYS A 142 -6.96 -11.09 -20.07
C LYS A 142 -6.28 -10.95 -18.71
N CYS A 143 -6.95 -10.32 -17.74
CA CYS A 143 -6.39 -10.12 -16.41
C CYS A 143 -6.22 -11.45 -15.68
N ILE A 144 -5.29 -11.49 -14.74
CA ILE A 144 -4.99 -12.65 -13.89
C ILE A 144 -5.18 -12.21 -12.44
N VAL A 145 -5.76 -13.10 -11.64
CA VAL A 145 -5.89 -12.91 -10.19
C VAL A 145 -4.81 -13.73 -9.49
N PHE A 146 -4.14 -13.13 -8.52
CA PHE A 146 -3.19 -13.82 -7.67
C PHE A 146 -3.58 -13.64 -6.20
N PRO A 147 -3.83 -14.72 -5.47
CA PRO A 147 -3.87 -14.69 -4.01
C PRO A 147 -2.44 -14.72 -3.44
N SER A 148 -2.27 -14.27 -2.19
CA SER A 148 -1.03 -14.43 -1.43
C SER A 148 -0.68 -15.93 -1.21
N PRO A 149 0.61 -16.29 -1.09
CA PRO A 149 1.77 -15.41 -1.22
C PRO A 149 2.21 -15.21 -2.67
N VAL A 150 2.41 -13.98 -3.08
CA VAL A 150 3.04 -13.64 -4.35
C VAL A 150 3.87 -12.36 -4.17
N ASP A 151 5.11 -12.42 -4.59
CA ASP A 151 6.02 -11.28 -4.50
C ASP A 151 5.69 -10.23 -5.56
N VAL A 152 5.62 -8.97 -5.13
CA VAL A 152 5.43 -7.81 -6.00
C VAL A 152 6.56 -6.81 -5.75
N GLN A 153 7.47 -6.68 -6.72
CA GLN A 153 8.52 -5.66 -6.73
C GLN A 153 7.91 -4.34 -7.25
N ILE A 154 7.19 -3.65 -6.36
CA ILE A 154 6.23 -2.61 -6.71
C ILE A 154 6.86 -1.40 -7.41
N ASP A 155 8.03 -0.93 -6.97
CA ASP A 155 8.71 0.24 -7.52
C ASP A 155 9.71 -0.11 -8.63
N CYS A 156 9.89 -1.40 -8.95
CA CYS A 156 10.95 -1.91 -9.82
C CYS A 156 12.37 -1.53 -9.33
N ASP A 157 12.51 -1.22 -8.05
CA ASP A 157 13.78 -0.96 -7.36
C ASP A 157 14.26 -2.21 -6.60
N ASP A 158 15.37 -2.10 -5.89
CA ASP A 158 15.93 -3.18 -5.08
C ASP A 158 15.58 -3.09 -3.59
N ARG A 159 14.60 -2.26 -3.21
CA ARG A 159 14.31 -1.91 -1.81
C ARG A 159 12.87 -2.15 -1.39
N THR A 160 12.03 -2.61 -2.31
CA THR A 160 10.61 -2.83 -2.00
C THR A 160 10.10 -4.10 -2.64
N MET A 161 9.64 -5.03 -1.80
CA MET A 161 8.96 -6.27 -2.16
C MET A 161 7.79 -6.47 -1.21
N LEU A 162 6.58 -6.46 -1.75
CA LEU A 162 5.34 -6.61 -0.99
C LEU A 162 4.63 -7.91 -1.37
N GLN A 163 3.81 -8.43 -0.45
CA GLN A 163 3.00 -9.63 -0.67
C GLN A 163 1.52 -9.34 -0.37
N PRO A 164 0.82 -8.64 -1.28
CA PRO A 164 -0.60 -8.34 -1.08
C PRO A 164 -1.47 -9.60 -1.00
N ASP A 165 -2.56 -9.53 -0.24
CA ASP A 165 -3.43 -10.68 0.00
C ASP A 165 -4.15 -11.16 -1.26
N VAL A 166 -4.65 -10.23 -2.07
CA VAL A 166 -5.20 -10.51 -3.41
C VAL A 166 -4.81 -9.36 -4.35
N LEU A 167 -4.40 -9.71 -5.55
CA LEU A 167 -4.15 -8.70 -6.58
C LEU A 167 -4.72 -9.13 -7.94
N ILE A 168 -4.96 -8.13 -8.80
CA ILE A 168 -5.34 -8.33 -10.20
C ILE A 168 -4.30 -7.67 -11.09
N LEU A 169 -3.76 -8.44 -12.02
CA LEU A 169 -2.78 -7.99 -13.02
C LEU A 169 -3.37 -8.11 -14.41
N CYS A 170 -3.53 -6.99 -15.12
CA CYS A 170 -4.04 -6.96 -16.49
C CYS A 170 -2.92 -6.82 -17.53
N ASP A 171 -1.79 -6.23 -17.15
CA ASP A 171 -0.59 -6.16 -17.97
C ASP A 171 0.34 -7.36 -17.69
N ARG A 172 0.23 -8.39 -18.52
CA ARG A 172 1.03 -9.61 -18.36
C ARG A 172 2.52 -9.42 -18.60
N SER A 173 2.96 -8.32 -19.21
CA SER A 173 4.38 -8.05 -19.40
C SER A 173 5.13 -7.82 -18.08
N LYS A 174 4.41 -7.48 -17.01
CA LYS A 174 4.93 -7.34 -15.65
C LYS A 174 5.17 -8.67 -14.93
N LEU A 175 4.64 -9.77 -15.47
CA LEU A 175 4.77 -11.09 -14.86
C LEU A 175 6.09 -11.73 -15.28
N ILE A 176 7.02 -11.85 -14.34
CA ILE A 176 8.24 -12.62 -14.51
C ILE A 176 8.19 -13.91 -13.66
N ARG A 177 9.10 -14.86 -13.91
CA ARG A 177 9.04 -16.15 -13.22
C ARG A 177 9.11 -16.05 -11.70
N ARG A 178 9.77 -15.05 -11.17
CA ARG A 178 10.05 -14.89 -9.73
C ARG A 178 9.03 -14.03 -9.00
N CYS A 179 8.55 -12.95 -9.64
CA CYS A 179 7.68 -11.98 -9.01
C CYS A 179 6.85 -11.22 -10.06
N ILE A 180 6.05 -10.28 -9.60
CA ILE A 180 5.42 -9.26 -10.44
C ILE A 180 6.28 -7.99 -10.37
N MET A 181 6.66 -7.46 -11.53
CA MET A 181 7.49 -6.26 -11.67
C MET A 181 6.62 -5.03 -11.89
N GLY A 182 6.54 -4.14 -10.88
CA GLY A 182 5.71 -2.93 -10.93
C GLY A 182 4.28 -3.14 -10.45
N ALA A 183 3.49 -2.08 -10.55
CA ALA A 183 2.16 -2.01 -9.97
C ALA A 183 1.14 -2.96 -10.61
N PRO A 184 0.43 -3.79 -9.83
CA PRO A 184 -0.81 -4.43 -10.25
C PRO A 184 -1.90 -3.39 -10.56
N ASP A 185 -3.00 -3.83 -11.18
CA ASP A 185 -4.13 -2.95 -11.47
C ASP A 185 -5.03 -2.73 -10.25
N LEU A 186 -5.23 -3.78 -9.45
CA LEU A 186 -5.96 -3.75 -8.18
C LEU A 186 -5.19 -4.53 -7.13
N VAL A 187 -5.18 -4.02 -5.91
CA VAL A 187 -4.62 -4.67 -4.73
C VAL A 187 -5.67 -4.68 -3.61
N ILE A 188 -5.79 -5.79 -2.90
CA ILE A 188 -6.62 -5.94 -1.72
C ILE A 188 -5.76 -6.43 -0.58
N GLU A 189 -5.84 -5.73 0.55
CA GLU A 189 -5.28 -6.14 1.84
C GLU A 189 -6.43 -6.42 2.81
N ILE A 190 -6.35 -7.55 3.51
CA ILE A 190 -7.29 -7.93 4.55
C ILE A 190 -6.64 -7.60 5.88
N ALA A 191 -7.10 -6.51 6.48
CA ALA A 191 -6.48 -5.96 7.66
C ALA A 191 -6.59 -6.90 8.86
N SER A 192 -5.55 -6.93 9.66
CA SER A 192 -5.55 -7.45 11.02
C SER A 192 -5.37 -6.28 11.98
N PRO A 193 -5.72 -6.42 13.28
CA PRO A 193 -5.48 -5.36 14.26
C PRO A 193 -4.04 -4.84 14.27
N SER A 194 -3.10 -5.70 13.89
CA SER A 194 -1.67 -5.41 13.82
C SER A 194 -1.23 -4.74 12.53
N SER A 195 -1.87 -5.02 11.40
CA SER A 195 -1.47 -4.50 10.08
C SER A 195 -2.19 -3.20 9.70
N LEU A 196 -3.31 -2.85 10.35
CA LEU A 196 -4.14 -1.69 10.02
C LEU A 196 -3.37 -0.39 9.80
N LYS A 197 -2.36 -0.10 10.64
CA LYS A 197 -1.55 1.12 10.49
C LYS A 197 -0.62 1.05 9.29
N MET A 198 -0.05 -0.11 9.03
CA MET A 198 0.85 -0.33 7.91
C MET A 198 0.09 -0.31 6.60
N ASP A 199 -1.01 -1.06 6.50
CA ASP A 199 -1.84 -1.15 5.31
C ASP A 199 -2.52 0.19 4.99
N GLY A 200 -3.06 0.87 6.01
CA GLY A 200 -3.78 2.13 5.85
C GLY A 200 -2.92 3.37 5.57
N LYS A 201 -1.62 3.35 5.85
CA LYS A 201 -0.75 4.50 5.62
C LYS A 201 0.43 4.19 4.72
N LEU A 202 1.29 3.25 5.12
CA LEU A 202 2.55 3.00 4.42
C LEU A 202 2.33 2.29 3.10
N LYS A 203 1.59 1.18 3.11
CA LYS A 203 1.31 0.41 1.89
C LYS A 203 0.39 1.18 0.93
N LEU A 204 -0.68 1.81 1.42
CA LEU A 204 -1.55 2.65 0.60
C LEU A 204 -0.75 3.73 -0.16
N GLY A 205 0.10 4.48 0.56
CA GLY A 205 0.94 5.50 -0.05
C GLY A 205 1.89 4.92 -1.11
N LYS A 206 2.42 3.72 -0.85
CA LYS A 206 3.32 3.01 -1.74
C LYS A 206 2.60 2.52 -3.00
N TYR A 207 1.45 1.87 -2.85
CA TYR A 207 0.62 1.40 -3.95
C TYR A 207 0.16 2.56 -4.86
N ALA A 208 -0.29 3.65 -4.25
CA ALA A 208 -0.69 4.84 -4.99
C ALA A 208 0.48 5.47 -5.77
N GLN A 209 1.66 5.59 -5.15
CA GLN A 209 2.86 6.13 -5.78
C GLN A 209 3.34 5.28 -6.96
N ALA A 210 3.22 3.96 -6.85
CA ALA A 210 3.62 3.03 -7.90
C ALA A 210 2.64 2.96 -9.07
N GLY A 211 1.40 3.48 -8.90
CA GLY A 211 0.38 3.51 -9.93
C GLY A 211 -0.59 2.33 -9.90
N VAL A 212 -0.78 1.70 -8.72
CA VAL A 212 -1.94 0.81 -8.50
C VAL A 212 -3.19 1.66 -8.66
N ARG A 213 -4.13 1.22 -9.53
CA ARG A 213 -5.31 2.02 -9.85
C ARG A 213 -6.40 1.96 -8.80
N GLU A 214 -6.52 0.82 -8.13
CA GLU A 214 -7.55 0.56 -7.13
C GLU A 214 -6.97 -0.23 -5.96
N TYR A 215 -7.19 0.25 -4.74
CA TYR A 215 -6.73 -0.39 -3.51
C TYR A 215 -7.90 -0.58 -2.55
N TRP A 216 -8.08 -1.81 -2.04
CA TRP A 216 -9.08 -2.13 -1.05
C TRP A 216 -8.44 -2.52 0.26
N MET A 217 -8.94 -1.99 1.36
CA MET A 217 -8.62 -2.43 2.70
C MET A 217 -9.89 -3.01 3.33
N ILE A 218 -9.89 -4.32 3.56
CA ILE A 218 -11.00 -5.04 4.18
C ILE A 218 -10.67 -5.26 5.64
N ASP A 219 -11.49 -4.75 6.54
CA ASP A 219 -11.39 -4.96 7.98
C ASP A 219 -12.46 -5.97 8.40
N PRO A 220 -12.09 -7.23 8.70
CA PRO A 220 -13.05 -8.26 9.09
C PRO A 220 -13.67 -8.02 10.46
N ASP A 221 -12.97 -7.33 11.37
CA ASP A 221 -13.44 -7.11 12.74
C ASP A 221 -14.56 -6.07 12.79
N THR A 222 -14.47 -5.03 11.93
CA THR A 222 -15.51 -4.01 11.80
C THR A 222 -16.46 -4.26 10.64
N GLU A 223 -16.24 -5.32 9.86
CA GLU A 223 -16.97 -5.67 8.64
C GLU A 223 -17.06 -4.49 7.65
N LYS A 224 -15.99 -3.71 7.55
CA LYS A 224 -15.89 -2.56 6.64
C LYS A 224 -14.87 -2.78 5.56
N THR A 225 -15.14 -2.24 4.39
CA THR A 225 -14.19 -2.18 3.28
C THR A 225 -14.00 -0.74 2.86
N VAL A 226 -12.75 -0.28 2.84
CA VAL A 226 -12.39 1.04 2.32
C VAL A 226 -11.78 0.85 0.95
N VAL A 227 -12.32 1.54 -0.04
CA VAL A 227 -11.86 1.50 -1.43
C VAL A 227 -11.23 2.84 -1.78
N TYR A 228 -10.00 2.79 -2.28
CA TYR A 228 -9.25 3.94 -2.76
C TYR A 228 -9.03 3.82 -4.27
N TRP A 229 -9.33 4.87 -5.01
CA TRP A 229 -8.92 5.05 -6.40
C TRP A 229 -7.71 5.98 -6.41
N THR A 230 -6.60 5.51 -6.98
CA THR A 230 -5.29 6.17 -6.81
C THR A 230 -4.94 7.13 -7.95
N ASP A 231 -5.69 7.10 -9.01
CA ASP A 231 -5.50 7.94 -10.21
C ASP A 231 -6.20 9.31 -10.12
N GLU A 232 -7.05 9.53 -9.11
CA GLU A 232 -7.80 10.76 -8.99
C GLU A 232 -7.98 11.29 -7.56
N THR A 233 -8.50 12.49 -7.48
CA THR A 233 -8.88 13.27 -6.30
C THR A 233 -10.11 12.73 -5.57
N GLU A 234 -10.50 11.49 -5.80
CA GLU A 234 -11.69 10.92 -5.20
C GLU A 234 -11.49 10.62 -3.71
N ILE A 235 -12.52 10.94 -2.95
CA ILE A 235 -12.59 10.59 -1.53
C ILE A 235 -12.79 9.06 -1.44
N PRO A 236 -12.04 8.36 -0.57
CA PRO A 236 -12.23 6.93 -0.39
C PRO A 236 -13.68 6.59 -0.08
N ALA A 237 -14.21 5.55 -0.71
CA ALA A 237 -15.54 5.05 -0.38
C ALA A 237 -15.44 4.00 0.73
N ILE A 238 -16.39 4.05 1.67
CA ILE A 238 -16.51 3.07 2.76
C ILE A 238 -17.77 2.25 2.52
N TYR A 239 -17.60 0.94 2.45
CA TYR A 239 -18.66 -0.03 2.27
C TYR A 239 -18.85 -0.85 3.54
N GLY A 240 -20.12 -1.09 3.90
CA GLY A 240 -20.52 -1.93 5.01
C GLY A 240 -20.73 -3.40 4.62
N PRO A 241 -21.14 -4.23 5.60
CA PRO A 241 -21.27 -5.67 5.39
C PRO A 241 -22.45 -6.09 4.47
N GLU A 242 -23.39 -5.20 4.19
CA GLU A 242 -24.54 -5.49 3.32
C GLU A 242 -24.37 -4.93 1.90
N ASP A 243 -23.26 -4.25 1.63
CA ASP A 243 -23.04 -3.52 0.38
C ASP A 243 -22.48 -4.41 -0.72
N GLU A 244 -22.67 -3.96 -1.96
CA GLU A 244 -21.98 -4.44 -3.15
C GLU A 244 -20.94 -3.42 -3.59
N ILE A 245 -19.67 -3.84 -3.69
CA ILE A 245 -18.59 -2.97 -4.08
C ILE A 245 -18.38 -3.03 -5.60
N PRO A 246 -18.59 -1.94 -6.32
CA PRO A 246 -18.29 -1.88 -7.75
C PRO A 246 -16.77 -1.88 -7.96
N VAL A 247 -16.27 -2.77 -8.81
CA VAL A 247 -14.84 -2.90 -9.12
C VAL A 247 -14.46 -1.87 -10.18
N GLY A 248 -13.70 -0.85 -9.79
CA GLY A 248 -13.36 0.30 -10.64
C GLY A 248 -12.53 -0.07 -11.86
N ILE A 249 -11.54 -0.97 -11.70
CA ILE A 249 -10.72 -1.44 -12.84
C ILE A 249 -11.56 -2.13 -13.94
N PHE A 250 -12.76 -2.60 -13.61
CA PHE A 250 -13.76 -3.14 -14.54
C PHE A 250 -14.92 -2.18 -14.80
N ARG A 251 -14.72 -0.88 -14.54
CA ARG A 251 -15.72 0.20 -14.78
C ARG A 251 -17.05 -0.04 -14.04
N GLY A 252 -17.00 -0.71 -12.89
CA GLY A 252 -18.19 -1.03 -12.09
C GLY A 252 -19.09 -2.12 -12.68
N GLU A 253 -18.73 -2.75 -13.81
CA GLU A 253 -19.50 -3.86 -14.39
C GLU A 253 -19.49 -5.13 -13.52
N MET A 254 -18.43 -5.30 -12.75
CA MET A 254 -18.34 -6.32 -11.71
C MET A 254 -18.65 -5.69 -10.36
N LYS A 255 -19.37 -6.43 -9.54
CA LYS A 255 -19.61 -6.08 -8.14
C LYS A 255 -19.22 -7.25 -7.24
N VAL A 256 -18.62 -6.94 -6.11
CA VAL A 256 -18.32 -7.91 -5.06
C VAL A 256 -19.33 -7.73 -3.93
N SER A 257 -20.08 -8.79 -3.60
CA SER A 257 -21.06 -8.77 -2.52
C SER A 257 -20.39 -9.02 -1.17
N MET A 258 -20.26 -7.97 -0.38
CA MET A 258 -19.75 -8.09 1.00
C MET A 258 -20.74 -8.85 1.89
N LYS A 259 -22.04 -8.74 1.58
CA LYS A 259 -23.09 -9.50 2.25
C LYS A 259 -22.88 -11.01 2.16
N GLU A 260 -22.49 -11.51 0.97
CA GLU A 260 -22.22 -12.94 0.80
C GLU A 260 -21.00 -13.38 1.59
N ILE A 261 -19.93 -12.57 1.58
CA ILE A 261 -18.65 -12.89 2.26
C ILE A 261 -18.86 -12.86 3.79
N PHE A 262 -19.31 -11.73 4.34
CA PHE A 262 -19.49 -11.59 5.79
C PHE A 262 -20.64 -12.45 6.33
N GLY A 263 -21.71 -12.65 5.53
CA GLY A 263 -22.79 -13.57 5.89
C GLY A 263 -22.31 -15.01 6.06
N GLN A 264 -21.38 -15.46 5.20
CA GLN A 264 -20.78 -16.79 5.35
C GLN A 264 -19.86 -16.86 6.56
N ILE A 265 -19.08 -15.80 6.85
CA ILE A 265 -18.20 -15.74 8.03
C ILE A 265 -19.05 -15.85 9.31
N ARG A 266 -20.12 -15.05 9.43
CA ARG A 266 -21.05 -15.14 10.57
C ARG A 266 -21.66 -16.54 10.71
N GLY A 267 -21.89 -17.22 9.60
CA GLY A 267 -22.39 -18.61 9.58
C GLY A 267 -21.40 -19.66 10.09
N LEU A 268 -20.09 -19.32 10.20
CA LEU A 268 -19.08 -20.23 10.73
C LEU A 268 -19.14 -20.36 12.26
N GLY A 269 -19.83 -19.44 12.97
CA GLY A 269 -19.91 -19.44 14.44
C GLY A 269 -18.56 -19.23 15.12
N ILE A 270 -17.63 -18.52 14.51
CA ILE A 270 -16.34 -18.15 15.07
C ILE A 270 -16.51 -16.81 15.78
N GLU A 271 -16.35 -16.80 17.11
CA GLU A 271 -16.32 -15.61 17.96
C GLU A 271 -14.88 -15.13 18.20
#